data_b202611d515e9807f0538d9ca1ae8b10
#
_entry.id   b202611d515e9807f0538d9ca1ae8b10
#
_cell.length_a   1.000
_cell.length_b   1.000
_cell.length_c   1.000
_cell.angle_alpha   90.00
_cell.angle_beta   90.00
_cell.angle_gamma   90.00
#
_symmetry.space_group_name_H-M   'P 1'
#
loop_
_entity.id
_entity.type
_entity.pdbx_description
1 polymer ?
#
loop_
_entity_poly.entity_id
_entity_poly.type
_entity_poly.pdbx_seq_one_letter_code
_entity_poly.pdbx_strand_id
1 'polypeptide(L)'
;MTNSVFETLKKIGVTSETTKKLFNARTRDVEGLNVWKDSQSGVVFIDDFYTGDETYVDGGYRDDKSVELKTGKPDFERTNDAQRRFKSNLKFVAGKKIADFGCGSGDFLKLVNPFCQSVIGIELQQNYLDDLNAVGISCTNNLESIDDGSLDAIVSFHVIEHLPTPLETLESLKRKVVSGGYV
;
A
#
# COMPACT_ATOMS: atom_id res chain seq x y z
N MET A 1 1.70 -14.91 13.23
CA MET A 1 1.96 -13.75 14.13
C MET A 1 0.69 -12.95 14.22
N THR A 2 0.20 -12.68 15.42
CA THR A 2 -0.97 -11.80 15.61
C THR A 2 -0.55 -10.37 15.27
N ASN A 3 -1.24 -9.75 14.33
CA ASN A 3 -1.02 -8.33 14.02
C ASN A 3 -1.69 -7.49 15.12
N SER A 4 -0.94 -7.11 16.15
CA SER A 4 -1.45 -6.19 17.16
C SER A 4 -1.30 -4.74 16.69
N VAL A 5 -2.33 -4.24 16.05
CA VAL A 5 -2.47 -2.82 15.69
C VAL A 5 -2.41 -1.97 16.95
N PHE A 6 -3.00 -2.45 18.06
CA PHE A 6 -2.96 -1.76 19.33
C PHE A 6 -1.53 -1.55 19.84
N GLU A 7 -0.68 -2.58 19.84
CA GLU A 7 0.71 -2.45 20.29
C GLU A 7 1.51 -1.51 19.37
N THR A 8 1.25 -1.55 18.05
CA THR A 8 1.85 -0.61 17.10
C THR A 8 1.46 0.83 17.42
N LEU A 9 0.17 1.12 17.58
CA LEU A 9 -0.34 2.45 17.89
C LEU A 9 0.12 2.94 19.27
N LYS A 10 0.26 2.04 20.23
CA LYS A 10 0.80 2.32 21.57
C LYS A 10 2.28 2.70 21.52
N LYS A 11 3.08 1.94 20.73
CA LYS A 11 4.52 2.21 20.54
C LYS A 11 4.77 3.60 19.95
N ILE A 12 3.91 4.08 19.05
CA ILE A 12 4.01 5.43 18.46
C ILE A 12 3.24 6.51 19.23
N GLY A 13 2.70 6.19 20.41
CA GLY A 13 2.05 7.17 21.30
C GLY A 13 0.66 7.63 20.87
N VAL A 14 -0.01 6.89 19.99
CA VAL A 14 -1.36 7.25 19.46
C VAL A 14 -2.48 6.75 20.35
N THR A 15 -2.27 5.64 21.08
CA THR A 15 -3.26 5.04 21.99
C THR A 15 -2.61 4.52 23.27
N SER A 16 -3.44 4.16 24.25
CA SER A 16 -3.03 3.53 25.50
C SER A 16 -4.13 2.65 26.07
N GLU A 17 -3.82 1.83 27.07
CA GLU A 17 -4.81 0.99 27.79
C GLU A 17 -5.97 1.84 28.37
N THR A 18 -5.68 3.07 28.79
CA THR A 18 -6.67 3.94 29.42
C THR A 18 -7.54 4.71 28.42
N THR A 19 -7.02 4.96 27.20
CA THR A 19 -7.70 5.74 26.15
C THR A 19 -8.42 4.88 25.12
N LYS A 20 -8.04 3.61 24.95
CA LYS A 20 -8.71 2.61 24.10
C LYS A 20 -10.12 2.33 24.62
N LYS A 21 -11.14 2.54 23.81
CA LYS A 21 -12.55 2.28 24.13
C LYS A 21 -13.19 1.44 23.03
N LEU A 22 -14.10 0.55 23.41
CA LEU A 22 -14.91 -0.18 22.43
C LEU A 22 -15.80 0.81 21.66
N PHE A 23 -15.66 0.83 20.35
CA PHE A 23 -16.45 1.68 19.45
C PHE A 23 -17.61 0.91 18.83
N ASN A 24 -17.34 -0.34 18.38
CA ASN A 24 -18.35 -1.25 17.87
C ASN A 24 -17.92 -2.69 18.17
N ALA A 25 -18.88 -3.58 18.41
CA ALA A 25 -18.65 -5.00 18.68
C ALA A 25 -18.56 -5.86 17.40
N ARG A 26 -18.62 -5.24 16.23
CA ARG A 26 -18.52 -5.91 14.93
C ARG A 26 -18.00 -4.97 13.86
N THR A 27 -17.47 -5.52 12.77
CA THR A 27 -17.25 -4.81 11.51
C THR A 27 -18.46 -4.98 10.59
N ARG A 28 -18.42 -4.36 9.39
CA ARG A 28 -19.45 -4.56 8.36
C ARG A 28 -19.57 -6.03 7.97
N ASP A 29 -18.43 -6.72 7.86
CA ASP A 29 -18.32 -8.03 7.21
C ASP A 29 -18.09 -9.19 8.20
N VAL A 30 -17.69 -8.90 9.47
CA VAL A 30 -17.34 -9.91 10.46
C VAL A 30 -18.01 -9.61 11.80
N GLU A 31 -18.85 -10.53 12.26
CA GLU A 31 -19.46 -10.53 13.59
C GLU A 31 -18.39 -10.87 14.66
N GLY A 32 -18.47 -10.20 15.81
CA GLY A 32 -17.57 -10.47 16.95
C GLY A 32 -16.16 -9.88 16.80
N LEU A 33 -15.84 -9.22 15.68
CA LEU A 33 -14.59 -8.50 15.51
C LEU A 33 -14.74 -7.06 16.03
N ASN A 34 -14.14 -6.80 17.18
CA ASN A 34 -14.25 -5.52 17.85
C ASN A 34 -13.54 -4.38 17.09
N VAL A 35 -14.23 -3.26 16.96
CA VAL A 35 -13.67 -2.00 16.49
C VAL A 35 -13.41 -1.11 17.72
N TRP A 36 -12.19 -0.62 17.83
CA TRP A 36 -11.75 0.22 18.92
C TRP A 36 -11.59 1.67 18.47
N LYS A 37 -11.74 2.59 19.40
CA LYS A 37 -11.45 4.00 19.20
C LYS A 37 -10.63 4.53 20.37
N ASP A 38 -9.58 5.25 20.06
CA ASP A 38 -8.86 6.01 21.07
C ASP A 38 -9.62 7.30 21.38
N SER A 39 -9.84 7.58 22.67
CA SER A 39 -10.66 8.71 23.13
C SER A 39 -9.93 10.06 23.06
N GLN A 40 -8.60 10.08 22.90
CA GLN A 40 -7.80 11.29 22.80
C GLN A 40 -7.42 11.60 21.36
N SER A 41 -6.81 10.64 20.65
CA SER A 41 -6.39 10.83 19.25
C SER A 41 -7.55 10.73 18.26
N GLY A 42 -8.65 10.05 18.65
CA GLY A 42 -9.77 9.77 17.76
C GLY A 42 -9.53 8.65 16.73
N VAL A 43 -8.35 8.03 16.73
CA VAL A 43 -8.02 6.94 15.81
C VAL A 43 -8.94 5.75 16.06
N VAL A 44 -9.48 5.19 14.98
CA VAL A 44 -10.33 3.99 14.98
C VAL A 44 -9.54 2.85 14.37
N PHE A 45 -9.54 1.69 15.02
CA PHE A 45 -8.75 0.53 14.59
C PHE A 45 -9.40 -0.79 14.96
N ILE A 46 -9.01 -1.84 14.26
CA ILE A 46 -9.30 -3.24 14.55
C ILE A 46 -8.02 -3.87 15.08
N ASP A 47 -8.11 -4.68 16.13
CA ASP A 47 -6.96 -5.33 16.74
C ASP A 47 -7.01 -6.83 16.50
N ASP A 48 -5.84 -7.47 16.46
CA ASP A 48 -5.67 -8.93 16.34
C ASP A 48 -6.36 -9.57 15.11
N PHE A 49 -6.53 -8.79 14.04
CA PHE A 49 -7.08 -9.29 12.78
C PHE A 49 -6.09 -9.12 11.63
N TYR A 50 -5.77 -10.23 10.97
CA TYR A 50 -4.95 -10.26 9.77
C TYR A 50 -5.48 -11.31 8.80
N THR A 51 -5.73 -10.95 7.55
CA THR A 51 -6.33 -11.84 6.54
C THR A 51 -5.37 -12.89 6.00
N GLY A 52 -4.06 -12.81 6.34
CA GLY A 52 -3.02 -13.72 5.88
C GLY A 52 -2.34 -13.27 4.57
N ASP A 53 -1.07 -13.65 4.42
CA ASP A 53 -0.26 -13.33 3.22
C ASP A 53 -0.82 -13.96 1.94
N GLU A 54 -1.40 -15.15 2.06
CA GLU A 54 -1.99 -15.91 0.93
C GLU A 54 -3.06 -15.10 0.21
N THR A 55 -3.86 -14.31 0.94
CA THR A 55 -4.90 -13.45 0.36
C THR A 55 -4.33 -12.44 -0.64
N TYR A 56 -3.10 -11.97 -0.42
CA TYR A 56 -2.45 -10.97 -1.26
C TYR A 56 -1.57 -11.58 -2.35
N VAL A 57 -0.93 -12.72 -2.09
CA VAL A 57 -0.07 -13.42 -3.06
C VAL A 57 -0.90 -14.09 -4.14
N ASP A 58 -2.00 -14.73 -3.78
CA ASP A 58 -2.85 -15.50 -4.71
C ASP A 58 -3.87 -14.63 -5.46
N GLY A 59 -3.91 -13.33 -5.18
CA GLY A 59 -4.80 -12.39 -5.88
C GLY A 59 -6.28 -12.54 -5.55
N GLY A 60 -6.65 -13.32 -4.51
CA GLY A 60 -8.03 -13.52 -4.08
C GLY A 60 -8.74 -12.23 -3.61
N TYR A 61 -7.98 -11.17 -3.35
CA TYR A 61 -8.49 -9.88 -2.94
C TYR A 61 -9.04 -9.03 -4.10
N ARG A 62 -8.50 -9.20 -5.32
CA ARG A 62 -8.94 -8.47 -6.52
C ARG A 62 -8.99 -9.41 -7.71
N ASP A 63 -10.16 -9.84 -8.08
CA ASP A 63 -10.41 -10.44 -9.38
C ASP A 63 -10.68 -9.32 -10.41
N ASP A 64 -9.65 -8.51 -10.68
CA ASP A 64 -9.71 -7.38 -11.62
C ASP A 64 -10.09 -7.82 -13.04
N LYS A 65 -9.71 -9.03 -13.43
CA LYS A 65 -10.10 -9.61 -14.73
C LYS A 65 -11.59 -9.93 -14.81
N SER A 66 -12.27 -10.09 -13.67
CA SER A 66 -13.71 -10.41 -13.67
C SER A 66 -14.59 -9.23 -14.10
N VAL A 67 -14.17 -8.00 -13.86
CA VAL A 67 -14.91 -6.79 -14.21
C VAL A 67 -14.71 -6.47 -15.70
N GLU A 68 -13.48 -6.51 -16.20
CA GLU A 68 -13.20 -6.31 -17.64
C GLU A 68 -13.82 -7.41 -18.52
N LEU A 69 -13.74 -8.67 -18.10
CA LEU A 69 -14.36 -9.81 -18.79
C LEU A 69 -15.88 -9.75 -18.78
N LYS A 70 -16.51 -9.22 -17.72
CA LYS A 70 -17.98 -9.11 -17.61
C LYS A 70 -18.55 -7.90 -18.32
N THR A 71 -17.80 -6.80 -18.44
CA THR A 71 -18.35 -5.53 -18.95
C THR A 71 -17.70 -5.05 -20.24
N GLY A 72 -16.52 -5.54 -20.60
CA GLY A 72 -15.72 -5.05 -21.73
C GLY A 72 -15.36 -3.57 -21.64
N LYS A 73 -15.50 -2.96 -20.47
CA LYS A 73 -15.20 -1.56 -20.22
C LYS A 73 -14.06 -1.46 -19.20
N PRO A 74 -13.13 -0.49 -19.37
CA PRO A 74 -12.14 -0.18 -18.34
C PRO A 74 -12.85 0.06 -17.01
N ASP A 75 -12.26 -0.41 -15.93
CA ASP A 75 -12.74 -0.08 -14.57
C ASP A 75 -12.64 1.44 -14.38
N PHE A 76 -13.79 2.09 -14.45
CA PHE A 76 -13.89 3.55 -14.39
C PHE A 76 -13.45 4.10 -13.05
N GLU A 77 -13.71 3.37 -11.95
CA GLU A 77 -13.29 3.77 -10.61
C GLU A 77 -11.77 3.70 -10.46
N ARG A 78 -11.16 2.61 -10.95
CA ARG A 78 -9.71 2.41 -10.93
C ARG A 78 -8.98 3.48 -11.75
N THR A 79 -9.49 3.78 -12.95
CA THR A 79 -8.93 4.82 -13.82
C THR A 79 -9.01 6.21 -13.16
N ASN A 80 -10.15 6.56 -12.57
CA ASN A 80 -10.32 7.84 -11.87
C ASN A 80 -9.42 7.95 -10.65
N ASP A 81 -9.26 6.87 -9.89
CA ASP A 81 -8.38 6.86 -8.72
C ASP A 81 -6.92 7.03 -9.13
N ALA A 82 -6.45 6.34 -10.16
CA ALA A 82 -5.12 6.52 -10.72
C ALA A 82 -4.88 7.97 -11.20
N GLN A 83 -5.84 8.58 -11.87
CA GLN A 83 -5.79 9.97 -12.30
C GLN A 83 -5.74 10.95 -11.11
N ARG A 84 -6.51 10.70 -10.07
CA ARG A 84 -6.49 11.49 -8.84
C ARG A 84 -5.12 11.42 -8.17
N ARG A 85 -4.57 10.22 -7.98
CA ARG A 85 -3.23 9.98 -7.42
C ARG A 85 -2.16 10.68 -8.26
N PHE A 86 -2.23 10.56 -9.58
CA PHE A 86 -1.33 11.24 -10.51
C PHE A 86 -1.33 12.76 -10.27
N LYS A 87 -2.51 13.39 -10.32
CA LYS A 87 -2.63 14.86 -10.15
C LYS A 87 -2.12 15.34 -8.80
N SER A 88 -2.40 14.58 -7.73
CA SER A 88 -2.01 14.97 -6.37
C SER A 88 -0.51 14.82 -6.11
N ASN A 89 0.13 13.81 -6.73
CA ASN A 89 1.51 13.42 -6.39
C ASN A 89 2.55 13.83 -7.44
N LEU A 90 2.14 14.25 -8.64
CA LEU A 90 3.09 14.58 -9.72
C LEU A 90 4.20 15.54 -9.25
N LYS A 91 3.89 16.57 -8.47
CA LYS A 91 4.86 17.54 -7.94
C LYS A 91 5.95 16.93 -7.04
N PHE A 92 5.69 15.76 -6.44
CA PHE A 92 6.63 15.06 -5.57
C PHE A 92 7.50 14.05 -6.34
N VAL A 93 7.06 13.61 -7.53
CA VAL A 93 7.69 12.49 -8.25
C VAL A 93 8.29 12.91 -9.60
N ALA A 94 7.88 14.06 -10.17
CA ALA A 94 8.40 14.53 -11.46
C ALA A 94 9.93 14.74 -11.44
N GLY A 95 10.61 14.18 -12.46
CA GLY A 95 12.06 14.24 -12.61
C GLY A 95 12.85 13.34 -11.65
N LYS A 96 12.21 12.51 -10.89
CA LYS A 96 12.80 11.69 -9.82
C LYS A 96 12.85 10.20 -10.16
N LYS A 97 13.71 9.49 -9.44
CA LYS A 97 13.74 8.03 -9.39
C LYS A 97 12.77 7.58 -8.32
N ILE A 98 11.71 6.90 -8.70
CA ILE A 98 10.64 6.55 -7.77
C ILE A 98 10.34 5.06 -7.73
N ALA A 99 9.81 4.61 -6.60
CA ALA A 99 9.13 3.31 -6.50
C ALA A 99 7.67 3.49 -6.09
N ASP A 100 6.81 2.54 -6.51
CA ASP A 100 5.45 2.38 -6.02
C ASP A 100 5.36 1.04 -5.27
N PHE A 101 5.21 1.10 -3.96
CA PHE A 101 5.17 -0.07 -3.09
C PHE A 101 3.74 -0.59 -2.99
N GLY A 102 3.53 -1.82 -3.48
CA GLY A 102 2.21 -2.43 -3.69
C GLY A 102 1.51 -1.85 -4.91
N CYS A 103 2.23 -1.77 -6.03
CA CYS A 103 1.76 -1.06 -7.23
C CYS A 103 0.58 -1.74 -7.95
N GLY A 104 0.29 -3.01 -7.67
CA GLY A 104 -0.75 -3.79 -8.36
C GLY A 104 -0.54 -3.77 -9.87
N SER A 105 -1.60 -3.48 -10.62
CA SER A 105 -1.57 -3.32 -12.09
C SER A 105 -0.73 -2.13 -12.60
N GLY A 106 -0.17 -1.30 -11.70
CA GLY A 106 0.72 -0.19 -12.04
C GLY A 106 0.04 0.98 -12.74
N ASP A 107 -1.25 1.21 -12.54
CA ASP A 107 -1.95 2.29 -13.23
C ASP A 107 -1.38 3.67 -12.91
N PHE A 108 -0.97 3.89 -11.65
CA PHE A 108 -0.26 5.11 -11.27
C PHE A 108 1.11 5.19 -11.95
N LEU A 109 1.90 4.09 -11.94
CA LEU A 109 3.23 4.06 -12.58
C LEU A 109 3.15 4.35 -14.07
N LYS A 110 2.17 3.79 -14.79
CA LYS A 110 1.94 4.05 -16.21
C LYS A 110 1.70 5.54 -16.50
N LEU A 111 0.99 6.23 -15.60
CA LEU A 111 0.71 7.66 -15.74
C LEU A 111 1.92 8.55 -15.41
N VAL A 112 2.71 8.21 -14.39
CA VAL A 112 3.85 9.07 -13.97
C VAL A 112 5.14 8.77 -14.73
N ASN A 113 5.30 7.57 -15.30
CA ASN A 113 6.53 7.14 -15.98
C ASN A 113 7.08 8.17 -16.97
N PRO A 114 6.26 8.82 -17.84
CA PRO A 114 6.78 9.82 -18.78
C PRO A 114 7.35 11.10 -18.12
N PHE A 115 7.05 11.31 -16.84
CA PHE A 115 7.44 12.50 -16.08
C PHE A 115 8.55 12.23 -15.07
N CYS A 116 8.91 10.98 -14.82
CA CYS A 116 9.93 10.57 -13.86
C CYS A 116 11.27 10.33 -14.56
N GLN A 117 12.36 10.35 -13.80
CA GLN A 117 13.67 9.91 -14.29
C GLN A 117 13.68 8.38 -14.49
N SER A 118 13.11 7.66 -13.53
CA SER A 118 12.83 6.22 -13.63
C SER A 118 11.72 5.83 -12.66
N VAL A 119 11.03 4.74 -12.97
CA VAL A 119 10.02 4.16 -12.11
C VAL A 119 10.31 2.68 -11.89
N ILE A 120 9.98 2.18 -10.70
CA ILE A 120 10.00 0.75 -10.38
C ILE A 120 8.76 0.38 -9.58
N GLY A 121 8.08 -0.69 -9.97
CA GLY A 121 7.00 -1.30 -9.19
C GLY A 121 7.53 -2.31 -8.19
N ILE A 122 6.94 -2.34 -6.99
CA ILE A 122 7.18 -3.40 -6.00
C ILE A 122 5.83 -4.07 -5.76
N GLU A 123 5.72 -5.35 -6.13
CA GLU A 123 4.46 -6.07 -6.09
C GLU A 123 4.69 -7.56 -5.81
N LEU A 124 3.81 -8.21 -5.05
CA LEU A 124 3.94 -9.63 -4.69
C LEU A 124 3.38 -10.56 -5.78
N GLN A 125 2.37 -10.11 -6.51
CA GLN A 125 1.67 -10.93 -7.49
C GLN A 125 2.42 -11.01 -8.81
N GLN A 126 2.82 -12.23 -9.20
CA GLN A 126 3.64 -12.48 -10.39
C GLN A 126 2.97 -12.02 -11.69
N ASN A 127 1.65 -12.16 -11.81
CA ASN A 127 0.91 -11.72 -12.99
C ASN A 127 1.04 -10.21 -13.25
N TYR A 128 1.03 -9.38 -12.20
CA TYR A 128 1.24 -7.94 -12.34
C TYR A 128 2.69 -7.60 -12.70
N LEU A 129 3.66 -8.33 -12.13
CA LEU A 129 5.06 -8.18 -12.51
C LEU A 129 5.28 -8.45 -14.00
N ASP A 130 4.70 -9.53 -14.51
CA ASP A 130 4.83 -9.93 -15.92
C ASP A 130 4.16 -8.90 -16.84
N ASP A 131 2.95 -8.44 -16.50
CA ASP A 131 2.20 -7.44 -17.26
C ASP A 131 2.93 -6.09 -17.33
N LEU A 132 3.53 -5.64 -16.23
CA LEU A 132 4.25 -4.37 -16.18
C LEU A 132 5.60 -4.44 -16.91
N ASN A 133 6.35 -5.53 -16.73
CA ASN A 133 7.59 -5.75 -17.46
C ASN A 133 7.35 -5.82 -18.97
N ALA A 134 6.24 -6.42 -19.42
CA ALA A 134 5.86 -6.50 -20.83
C ALA A 134 5.65 -5.11 -21.47
N VAL A 135 5.25 -4.11 -20.67
CA VAL A 135 5.09 -2.71 -21.13
C VAL A 135 6.28 -1.81 -20.81
N GLY A 136 7.41 -2.41 -20.38
CA GLY A 136 8.66 -1.70 -20.13
C GLY A 136 8.74 -0.95 -18.79
N ILE A 137 7.86 -1.29 -17.83
CA ILE A 137 7.94 -0.78 -16.46
C ILE A 137 8.63 -1.83 -15.59
N SER A 138 9.81 -1.51 -15.08
CA SER A 138 10.55 -2.40 -14.19
C SER A 138 9.78 -2.73 -12.92
N CYS A 139 9.75 -4.00 -12.54
CA CYS A 139 9.08 -4.47 -11.33
C CYS A 139 9.89 -5.52 -10.59
N THR A 140 9.71 -5.59 -9.28
CA THR A 140 10.29 -6.61 -8.40
C THR A 140 9.30 -7.01 -7.31
N ASN A 141 9.38 -8.25 -6.84
CA ASN A 141 8.68 -8.70 -5.63
C ASN A 141 9.57 -8.66 -4.38
N ASN A 142 10.79 -8.15 -4.52
CA ASN A 142 11.77 -8.12 -3.43
C ASN A 142 12.29 -6.69 -3.21
N LEU A 143 11.85 -6.05 -2.13
CA LEU A 143 12.32 -4.72 -1.72
C LEU A 143 13.86 -4.68 -1.52
N GLU A 144 14.46 -5.77 -1.06
CA GLU A 144 15.92 -5.81 -0.82
C GLU A 144 16.75 -5.88 -2.11
N SER A 145 16.12 -6.10 -3.27
CA SER A 145 16.80 -5.97 -4.57
C SER A 145 17.05 -4.52 -4.99
N ILE A 146 16.45 -3.55 -4.28
CA ILE A 146 16.65 -2.11 -4.52
C ILE A 146 17.75 -1.63 -3.58
N ASP A 147 18.76 -0.95 -4.13
CA ASP A 147 19.88 -0.44 -3.36
C ASP A 147 19.43 0.66 -2.37
N ASP A 148 20.05 0.67 -1.19
CA ASP A 148 19.80 1.71 -0.19
C ASP A 148 20.23 3.08 -0.72
N GLY A 149 19.40 4.11 -0.48
CA GLY A 149 19.65 5.47 -0.94
C GLY A 149 19.64 5.65 -2.45
N SER A 150 18.97 4.77 -3.21
CA SER A 150 18.92 4.82 -4.68
C SER A 150 17.69 5.54 -5.24
N LEU A 151 16.66 5.76 -4.43
CA LEU A 151 15.39 6.37 -4.82
C LEU A 151 15.25 7.78 -4.26
N ASP A 152 14.60 8.67 -5.00
CA ASP A 152 14.25 10.01 -4.52
C ASP A 152 12.90 10.01 -3.80
N ALA A 153 11.99 9.11 -4.16
CA ALA A 153 10.71 8.96 -3.51
C ALA A 153 10.15 7.54 -3.62
N ILE A 154 9.39 7.15 -2.61
CA ILE A 154 8.53 5.96 -2.64
C ILE A 154 7.10 6.41 -2.40
N VAL A 155 6.17 5.91 -3.18
CA VAL A 155 4.73 6.05 -2.95
C VAL A 155 4.14 4.70 -2.58
N SER A 156 3.05 4.72 -1.82
CA SER A 156 2.29 3.52 -1.48
C SER A 156 0.82 3.90 -1.31
N PHE A 157 -0.07 3.16 -1.96
CA PHE A 157 -1.50 3.47 -1.96
C PHE A 157 -2.31 2.23 -1.56
N HIS A 158 -2.97 2.29 -0.40
CA HIS A 158 -3.79 1.19 0.13
C HIS A 158 -2.99 -0.12 0.33
N VAL A 159 -1.83 -0.02 1.00
CA VAL A 159 -0.94 -1.16 1.28
C VAL A 159 -0.57 -1.22 2.76
N ILE A 160 -0.16 -0.09 3.33
CA ILE A 160 0.41 -0.04 4.69
C ILE A 160 -0.57 -0.57 5.74
N GLU A 161 -1.87 -0.30 5.56
CA GLU A 161 -2.96 -0.78 6.42
C GLU A 161 -3.13 -2.31 6.41
N HIS A 162 -2.56 -2.98 5.42
CA HIS A 162 -2.65 -4.44 5.26
C HIS A 162 -1.40 -5.18 5.74
N LEU A 163 -0.37 -4.47 6.14
CA LEU A 163 0.91 -5.08 6.53
C LEU A 163 0.88 -5.62 7.97
N PRO A 164 1.46 -6.79 8.23
CA PRO A 164 1.58 -7.33 9.59
C PRO A 164 2.55 -6.52 10.45
N THR A 165 3.58 -5.91 9.84
CA THR A 165 4.63 -5.13 10.51
C THR A 165 4.86 -3.80 9.81
N PRO A 166 3.88 -2.85 9.86
CA PRO A 166 3.95 -1.63 9.07
C PRO A 166 5.14 -0.73 9.43
N LEU A 167 5.56 -0.68 10.70
CA LEU A 167 6.68 0.17 11.11
C LEU A 167 8.02 -0.36 10.58
N GLU A 168 8.25 -1.66 10.66
CA GLU A 168 9.44 -2.31 10.12
C GLU A 168 9.52 -2.14 8.61
N THR A 169 8.37 -2.24 7.91
CA THR A 169 8.31 -2.00 6.47
C THR A 169 8.63 -0.54 6.14
N LEU A 170 8.05 0.41 6.86
CA LEU A 170 8.35 1.84 6.65
C LEU A 170 9.83 2.16 6.90
N GLU A 171 10.47 1.55 7.91
CA GLU A 171 11.90 1.69 8.13
C GLU A 171 12.73 1.10 6.98
N SER A 172 12.30 -0.03 6.40
CA SER A 172 12.94 -0.62 5.23
C SER A 172 12.77 0.26 3.99
N LEU A 173 11.59 0.79 3.73
CA LEU A 173 11.34 1.74 2.63
C LEU A 173 12.18 3.00 2.79
N LYS A 174 12.28 3.54 4.01
CA LYS A 174 13.10 4.72 4.31
C LYS A 174 14.58 4.52 3.96
N ARG A 175 15.15 3.33 4.18
CA ARG A 175 16.54 3.05 3.80
C ARG A 175 16.77 3.15 2.29
N LYS A 176 15.78 2.82 1.47
CA LYS A 176 15.88 2.86 0.01
C LYS A 176 15.88 4.29 -0.55
N VAL A 177 15.44 5.26 0.23
CA VAL A 177 15.32 6.67 -0.18
C VAL A 177 16.56 7.46 0.22
N VAL A 178 16.99 8.36 -0.68
CA VAL A 178 18.09 9.32 -0.39
C VAL A 178 17.76 10.22 0.79
N SER A 179 18.79 10.79 1.42
CA SER A 179 18.58 11.82 2.46
C SER A 179 17.80 13.02 1.87
N GLY A 180 16.70 13.39 2.53
CA GLY A 180 15.79 14.44 2.07
C GLY A 180 14.80 14.03 1.00
N GLY A 181 14.73 12.75 0.65
CA GLY A 181 13.67 12.18 -0.20
C GLY A 181 12.35 11.96 0.55
N TYR A 182 11.39 11.32 -0.10
CA TYR A 182 10.02 11.15 0.39
C TYR A 182 9.62 9.66 0.50
N VAL A 183 8.91 9.31 1.57
CA VAL A 183 8.16 8.06 1.70
C VAL A 183 6.72 8.42 2.00
#